data_5eea6e3a26f87c0d34975313399a7fbf
#
_entry.id   5eea6e3a26f87c0d34975313399a7fbf
#
_cell.length_a   1.000
_cell.length_b   1.000
_cell.length_c   1.000
_cell.angle_alpha   90.00
_cell.angle_beta   90.00
_cell.angle_gamma   90.00
#
_symmetry.space_group_name_H-M   'P 1'
#
loop_
_entity.id
_entity.type
_entity.pdbx_description
1 polymer ?
#
loop_
_entity_poly.entity_id
_entity_poly.type
_entity_poly.pdbx_seq_one_letter_code
_entity_poly.pdbx_strand_id
1 'polypeptide(L)'
;MNDDRSHSSLLVPPSSHDWIQGVLGAKVVLVMYGDYQDSKSANGYKLIKVIKQELSASFGEDYLCFIFRHFPQTQVHPHAQRAAQAAVAAAAQGQFWLMNDTLFDHQQNLENGYLVEYANDLGLDIPKFLKDLPKQVHIDRINQDVAGGIQSGVTATPALFINNIRYIGCWRITELMAAIVAASH
;
A
#
# COMPACT_ATOMS: atom_id res chain seq x y z
N MET A 1 15.73 -33.60 -4.80
CA MET A 1 15.82 -32.19 -5.16
C MET A 1 14.73 -31.50 -4.39
N ASN A 2 15.08 -30.90 -3.24
CA ASN A 2 14.12 -30.19 -2.41
C ASN A 2 13.78 -28.87 -3.11
N ASP A 3 12.52 -28.73 -3.52
CA ASP A 3 11.96 -27.46 -3.98
C ASP A 3 11.72 -26.58 -2.73
N ASP A 4 12.80 -26.07 -2.18
CA ASP A 4 12.79 -25.11 -1.06
C ASP A 4 12.50 -23.70 -1.64
N ARG A 5 11.32 -23.54 -2.25
CA ARG A 5 10.72 -22.23 -2.42
C ARG A 5 10.21 -21.80 -1.06
N SER A 6 11.13 -21.31 -0.23
CA SER A 6 10.79 -20.69 1.04
C SER A 6 9.73 -19.63 0.77
N HIS A 7 8.47 -19.95 1.07
CA HIS A 7 7.41 -18.97 1.13
C HIS A 7 7.80 -17.96 2.21
N SER A 8 8.32 -16.79 1.80
CA SER A 8 8.62 -15.74 2.77
C SER A 8 7.31 -15.32 3.43
N SER A 9 7.30 -15.34 4.75
CA SER A 9 6.16 -14.92 5.55
C SER A 9 6.27 -13.44 5.91
N LEU A 10 5.13 -12.79 6.07
CA LEU A 10 5.05 -11.44 6.62
C LEU A 10 5.49 -11.50 8.11
N LEU A 11 6.63 -10.90 8.44
CA LEU A 11 7.18 -10.94 9.80
C LEU A 11 6.61 -9.86 10.73
N VAL A 12 6.18 -8.73 10.17
CA VAL A 12 5.47 -7.69 10.93
C VAL A 12 3.96 -7.87 10.70
N PRO A 13 3.21 -8.41 11.67
CA PRO A 13 1.79 -8.70 11.50
C PRO A 13 0.98 -7.42 11.29
N PRO A 14 -0.18 -7.53 10.63
CA PRO A 14 -1.15 -6.44 10.54
C PRO A 14 -1.58 -5.94 11.91
N SER A 15 -1.76 -4.63 12.04
CA SER A 15 -2.17 -3.98 13.28
C SER A 15 -3.05 -2.75 13.02
N SER A 16 -3.66 -2.21 14.06
CA SER A 16 -4.46 -0.97 13.98
C SER A 16 -3.65 0.27 13.59
N HIS A 17 -2.32 0.17 13.56
CA HIS A 17 -1.45 1.24 13.09
C HIS A 17 -1.27 1.25 11.57
N ASP A 18 -1.69 0.21 10.87
CA ASP A 18 -1.63 0.12 9.42
C ASP A 18 -2.69 1.01 8.73
N TRP A 19 -2.46 1.31 7.46
CA TRP A 19 -3.46 1.94 6.58
C TRP A 19 -4.40 0.86 6.06
N ILE A 20 -5.63 0.82 6.61
CA ILE A 20 -6.55 -0.30 6.46
C ILE A 20 -7.79 0.12 5.67
N GLN A 21 -8.22 -0.72 4.74
CA GLN A 21 -9.56 -0.72 4.13
C GLN A 21 -10.25 -2.05 4.43
N GLY A 22 -11.32 -2.02 5.18
CA GLY A 22 -12.00 -3.19 5.73
C GLY A 22 -11.68 -3.39 7.20
N VAL A 23 -11.75 -4.61 7.69
CA VAL A 23 -11.54 -4.97 9.10
C VAL A 23 -10.43 -6.01 9.25
N LEU A 24 -9.61 -5.89 10.31
CA LEU A 24 -8.51 -6.85 10.58
C LEU A 24 -8.99 -8.29 10.81
N GLY A 25 -10.26 -8.47 11.22
CA GLY A 25 -10.89 -9.78 11.39
C GLY A 25 -11.48 -10.38 10.11
N ALA A 26 -11.22 -9.79 8.92
CA ALA A 26 -11.66 -10.30 7.64
C ALA A 26 -11.13 -11.72 7.38
N LYS A 27 -11.87 -12.49 6.57
CA LYS A 27 -11.43 -13.86 6.19
C LYS A 27 -10.10 -13.86 5.45
N VAL A 28 -9.84 -12.80 4.67
CA VAL A 28 -8.57 -12.63 3.96
C VAL A 28 -8.01 -11.24 4.24
N VAL A 29 -6.73 -11.19 4.59
CA VAL A 29 -5.98 -9.96 4.78
C VAL A 29 -4.89 -9.86 3.72
N LEU A 30 -4.95 -8.81 2.93
CA LEU A 30 -3.93 -8.45 1.95
C LEU A 30 -3.02 -7.37 2.52
N VAL A 31 -1.72 -7.58 2.49
CA VAL A 31 -0.72 -6.55 2.79
C VAL A 31 0.11 -6.29 1.55
N MET A 32 0.03 -5.08 1.01
CA MET A 32 0.81 -4.66 -0.15
C MET A 32 1.88 -3.66 0.28
N TYR A 33 3.12 -3.97 -0.01
CA TYR A 33 4.22 -3.01 0.00
C TYR A 33 4.30 -2.35 -1.37
N GLY A 34 4.22 -1.03 -1.42
CA GLY A 34 4.16 -0.29 -2.67
C GLY A 34 4.98 1.00 -2.65
N ASP A 35 5.27 1.47 -3.86
CA ASP A 35 6.00 2.69 -4.16
C ASP A 35 5.16 3.54 -5.12
N TYR A 36 4.88 4.78 -4.76
CA TYR A 36 4.02 5.66 -5.57
C TYR A 36 4.61 6.00 -6.93
N GLN A 37 5.93 5.93 -7.10
CA GLN A 37 6.59 6.22 -8.38
C GLN A 37 6.78 4.96 -9.24
N ASP A 38 6.51 3.76 -8.71
CA ASP A 38 6.60 2.50 -9.42
C ASP A 38 5.30 2.18 -10.19
N SER A 39 5.38 2.10 -11.51
CA SER A 39 4.24 1.78 -12.38
C SER A 39 3.63 0.39 -12.09
N LYS A 40 4.44 -0.57 -11.67
CA LYS A 40 3.96 -1.91 -11.29
C LYS A 40 3.14 -1.83 -10.01
N SER A 41 3.55 -1.00 -9.04
CA SER A 41 2.77 -0.73 -7.82
C SER A 41 1.42 -0.12 -8.13
N ALA A 42 1.35 0.88 -9.05
CA ALA A 42 0.07 1.46 -9.46
C ALA A 42 -0.85 0.44 -10.12
N ASN A 43 -0.32 -0.37 -11.03
CA ASN A 43 -1.10 -1.42 -11.69
C ASN A 43 -1.60 -2.46 -10.69
N GLY A 44 -0.74 -2.88 -9.75
CA GLY A 44 -1.11 -3.82 -8.68
C GLY A 44 -2.18 -3.25 -7.76
N TYR A 45 -2.05 -2.00 -7.37
CA TYR A 45 -3.05 -1.31 -6.54
C TYR A 45 -4.42 -1.22 -7.24
N LYS A 46 -4.44 -0.80 -8.51
CA LYS A 46 -5.67 -0.73 -9.31
C LYS A 46 -6.32 -2.12 -9.44
N LEU A 47 -5.54 -3.15 -9.65
CA LEU A 47 -6.03 -4.53 -9.71
C LEU A 47 -6.67 -4.96 -8.38
N ILE A 48 -6.02 -4.68 -7.26
CA ILE A 48 -6.56 -4.99 -5.92
C ILE A 48 -7.85 -4.23 -5.65
N LYS A 49 -7.98 -2.96 -6.07
CA LYS A 49 -9.24 -2.19 -5.94
C LYS A 49 -10.39 -2.89 -6.66
N VAL A 50 -10.18 -3.34 -7.90
CA VAL A 50 -11.21 -4.06 -8.68
C VAL A 50 -11.59 -5.36 -7.98
N ILE A 51 -10.60 -6.17 -7.60
CA ILE A 51 -10.84 -7.45 -6.92
C ILE A 51 -11.59 -7.23 -5.60
N LYS A 52 -11.20 -6.23 -4.81
CA LYS A 52 -11.88 -5.92 -3.55
C LYS A 52 -13.35 -5.58 -3.79
N GLN A 53 -13.64 -4.77 -4.80
CA GLN A 53 -15.01 -4.39 -5.15
C GLN A 53 -15.86 -5.62 -5.56
N GLU A 54 -15.31 -6.50 -6.38
CA GLU A 54 -16.01 -7.73 -6.82
C GLU A 54 -16.25 -8.70 -5.65
N LEU A 55 -15.25 -8.87 -4.78
CA LEU A 55 -15.38 -9.73 -3.61
C LEU A 55 -16.35 -9.15 -2.57
N SER A 56 -16.35 -7.84 -2.35
CA SER A 56 -17.33 -7.19 -1.47
C SER A 56 -18.75 -7.37 -1.99
N ALA A 57 -18.97 -7.23 -3.30
CA ALA A 57 -20.29 -7.46 -3.92
C ALA A 57 -20.76 -8.92 -3.79
N SER A 58 -19.83 -9.88 -3.80
CA SER A 58 -20.14 -11.32 -3.77
C SER A 58 -20.25 -11.90 -2.36
N PHE A 59 -19.42 -11.43 -1.43
CA PHE A 59 -19.23 -12.04 -0.11
C PHE A 59 -19.43 -11.07 1.07
N GLY A 60 -19.68 -9.77 0.79
CA GLY A 60 -19.83 -8.71 1.80
C GLY A 60 -18.55 -7.93 2.08
N GLU A 61 -18.72 -6.74 2.67
CA GLU A 61 -17.62 -5.76 2.89
C GLU A 61 -16.52 -6.29 3.83
N ASP A 62 -16.85 -7.18 4.75
CA ASP A 62 -15.93 -7.74 5.74
C ASP A 62 -15.16 -8.98 5.24
N TYR A 63 -15.32 -9.35 3.96
CA TYR A 63 -14.64 -10.52 3.42
C TYR A 63 -13.14 -10.29 3.25
N LEU A 64 -12.75 -9.10 2.80
CA LEU A 64 -11.37 -8.73 2.45
C LEU A 64 -10.92 -7.47 3.18
N CYS A 65 -9.84 -7.59 3.94
CA CYS A 65 -9.08 -6.48 4.48
C CYS A 65 -7.90 -6.16 3.56
N PHE A 66 -7.76 -4.91 3.17
CA PHE A 66 -6.59 -4.45 2.43
C PHE A 66 -5.75 -3.49 3.25
N ILE A 67 -4.44 -3.73 3.29
CA ILE A 67 -3.45 -2.93 4.00
C ILE A 67 -2.39 -2.46 3.01
N PHE A 68 -2.09 -1.16 3.04
CA PHE A 68 -1.00 -0.58 2.29
C PHE A 68 0.15 -0.20 3.23
N ARG A 69 1.37 -0.59 2.86
CA ARG A 69 2.62 -0.22 3.51
C ARG A 69 3.57 0.42 2.52
N HIS A 70 4.22 1.49 2.92
CA HIS A 70 5.16 2.21 2.08
C HIS A 70 6.47 1.43 1.91
N PHE A 71 6.96 1.38 0.67
CA PHE A 71 8.28 0.84 0.36
C PHE A 71 8.95 1.66 -0.75
N PRO A 72 9.26 2.95 -0.50
CA PRO A 72 9.85 3.84 -1.50
C PRO A 72 11.26 3.38 -1.87
N GLN A 73 11.48 3.09 -3.14
CA GLN A 73 12.78 2.67 -3.69
C GLN A 73 13.59 3.91 -4.13
N THR A 74 14.06 4.70 -3.16
CA THR A 74 14.66 6.02 -3.37
C THR A 74 15.90 6.04 -4.25
N GLN A 75 16.55 4.90 -4.46
CA GLN A 75 17.72 4.78 -5.35
C GLN A 75 17.36 4.87 -6.83
N VAL A 76 16.11 4.52 -7.19
CA VAL A 76 15.61 4.51 -8.57
C VAL A 76 14.41 5.44 -8.77
N HIS A 77 13.73 5.80 -7.68
CA HIS A 77 12.52 6.62 -7.68
C HIS A 77 12.71 7.84 -6.76
N PRO A 78 13.24 8.96 -7.29
CA PRO A 78 13.65 10.12 -6.49
C PRO A 78 12.50 10.84 -5.77
N HIS A 79 11.25 10.71 -6.27
CA HIS A 79 10.08 11.34 -5.66
C HIS A 79 9.30 10.42 -4.72
N ALA A 80 9.61 9.11 -4.68
CA ALA A 80 8.84 8.11 -3.93
C ALA A 80 8.75 8.41 -2.44
N GLN A 81 9.86 8.81 -1.81
CA GLN A 81 9.90 9.16 -0.39
C GLN A 81 9.00 10.36 -0.08
N ARG A 82 9.04 11.38 -0.94
CA ARG A 82 8.25 12.59 -0.74
C ARG A 82 6.76 12.35 -0.96
N ALA A 83 6.42 11.52 -1.94
CA ALA A 83 5.04 11.08 -2.15
C ALA A 83 4.50 10.29 -0.95
N ALA A 84 5.32 9.39 -0.38
CA ALA A 84 4.95 8.67 0.85
C ALA A 84 4.72 9.62 2.03
N GLN A 85 5.59 10.64 2.21
CA GLN A 85 5.39 11.68 3.23
C GLN A 85 4.09 12.46 3.00
N ALA A 86 3.73 12.76 1.75
CA ALA A 86 2.47 13.44 1.42
C ALA A 86 1.24 12.61 1.82
N ALA A 87 1.27 11.30 1.56
CA ALA A 87 0.19 10.39 1.98
C ALA A 87 0.04 10.36 3.52
N VAL A 88 1.15 10.29 4.25
CA VAL A 88 1.12 10.29 5.73
C VAL A 88 0.72 11.65 6.29
N ALA A 89 1.12 12.77 5.67
CA ALA A 89 0.67 14.11 6.06
C ALA A 89 -0.84 14.30 5.81
N ALA A 90 -1.37 13.77 4.71
CA ALA A 90 -2.81 13.75 4.44
C ALA A 90 -3.56 12.87 5.45
N ALA A 91 -2.97 11.77 5.88
CA ALA A 91 -3.52 10.92 6.93
C ALA A 91 -3.73 11.64 8.26
N ALA A 92 -2.86 12.59 8.61
CA ALA A 92 -3.01 13.45 9.80
C ALA A 92 -4.25 14.38 9.73
N GLN A 93 -4.92 14.40 8.56
CA GLN A 93 -6.19 15.08 8.32
C GLN A 93 -7.30 14.13 7.88
N GLY A 94 -7.13 12.81 8.09
CA GLY A 94 -8.13 11.79 7.78
C GLY A 94 -8.26 11.43 6.29
N GLN A 95 -7.31 11.85 5.44
CA GLN A 95 -7.41 11.72 3.99
C GLN A 95 -6.33 10.81 3.36
N PHE A 96 -5.86 9.81 4.12
CA PHE A 96 -4.83 8.89 3.62
C PHE A 96 -5.24 8.27 2.27
N TRP A 97 -6.40 7.64 2.20
CA TRP A 97 -6.80 6.85 1.04
C TRP A 97 -7.08 7.70 -0.20
N LEU A 98 -7.63 8.91 -0.03
CA LEU A 98 -7.82 9.83 -1.15
C LEU A 98 -6.47 10.31 -1.70
N MET A 99 -5.53 10.65 -0.83
CA MET A 99 -4.17 11.01 -1.26
C MET A 99 -3.45 9.82 -1.91
N ASN A 100 -3.59 8.61 -1.34
CA ASN A 100 -3.03 7.38 -1.90
C ASN A 100 -3.54 7.11 -3.32
N ASP A 101 -4.84 7.25 -3.54
CA ASP A 101 -5.45 7.13 -4.86
C ASP A 101 -4.88 8.17 -5.84
N THR A 102 -4.86 9.44 -5.43
CA THR A 102 -4.34 10.55 -6.23
C THR A 102 -2.89 10.34 -6.64
N LEU A 103 -2.03 9.90 -5.72
CA LEU A 103 -0.61 9.67 -6.00
C LEU A 103 -0.40 8.53 -7.00
N PHE A 104 -1.15 7.44 -6.90
CA PHE A 104 -1.08 6.34 -7.87
C PHE A 104 -1.68 6.71 -9.23
N ASP A 105 -2.65 7.60 -9.29
CA ASP A 105 -3.23 8.07 -10.55
C ASP A 105 -2.35 9.09 -11.26
N HIS A 106 -1.47 9.79 -10.53
CA HIS A 106 -0.63 10.87 -11.05
C HIS A 106 0.87 10.60 -10.91
N GLN A 107 1.33 9.37 -11.13
CA GLN A 107 2.71 8.92 -10.92
C GLN A 107 3.78 9.73 -11.67
N GLN A 108 3.41 10.43 -12.73
CA GLN A 108 4.32 11.25 -13.52
C GLN A 108 4.55 12.65 -12.91
N ASN A 109 3.77 13.03 -11.91
CA ASN A 109 3.74 14.37 -11.33
C ASN A 109 3.77 14.24 -9.78
N LEU A 110 4.95 13.92 -9.24
CA LEU A 110 5.15 13.70 -7.79
C LEU A 110 6.11 14.71 -7.16
N GLU A 111 6.44 15.79 -7.86
CA GLU A 111 7.23 16.89 -7.33
C GLU A 111 6.42 17.70 -6.31
N ASN A 112 7.12 18.43 -5.45
CA ASN A 112 6.51 19.15 -4.31
C ASN A 112 5.33 20.05 -4.70
N GLY A 113 5.38 20.72 -5.85
CA GLY A 113 4.29 21.58 -6.33
C GLY A 113 2.99 20.80 -6.55
N TYR A 114 3.08 19.67 -7.21
CA TYR A 114 1.93 18.79 -7.46
C TYR A 114 1.37 18.19 -6.16
N LEU A 115 2.24 17.80 -5.21
CA LEU A 115 1.77 17.26 -3.92
C LEU A 115 0.95 18.30 -3.14
N VAL A 116 1.30 19.58 -3.23
CA VAL A 116 0.52 20.68 -2.63
C VAL A 116 -0.79 20.90 -3.39
N GLU A 117 -0.76 20.82 -4.71
CA GLU A 117 -1.97 20.92 -5.55
C GLU A 117 -2.96 19.80 -5.20
N TYR A 118 -2.50 18.55 -5.13
CA TYR A 118 -3.35 17.42 -4.72
C TYR A 118 -3.93 17.61 -3.32
N ALA A 119 -3.12 18.08 -2.37
CA ALA A 119 -3.61 18.39 -1.02
C ALA A 119 -4.71 19.45 -1.03
N ASN A 120 -4.56 20.49 -1.87
CA ASN A 120 -5.56 21.53 -2.06
C ASN A 120 -6.86 20.98 -2.68
N ASP A 121 -6.75 20.15 -3.72
CA ASP A 121 -7.88 19.57 -4.42
C ASP A 121 -8.67 18.59 -3.52
N LEU A 122 -7.98 17.95 -2.59
CA LEU A 122 -8.59 17.10 -1.56
C LEU A 122 -9.18 17.92 -0.38
N GLY A 123 -9.09 19.25 -0.42
CA GLY A 123 -9.64 20.14 0.62
C GLY A 123 -8.87 20.09 1.94
N LEU A 124 -7.58 19.74 1.92
CA LEU A 124 -6.75 19.73 3.12
C LEU A 124 -6.40 21.16 3.58
N ASP A 125 -6.19 21.33 4.88
CA ASP A 125 -5.56 22.52 5.43
C ASP A 125 -4.09 22.57 4.96
N ILE A 126 -3.81 23.45 3.99
CA ILE A 126 -2.50 23.54 3.34
C ILE A 126 -1.40 23.99 4.30
N PRO A 127 -1.57 25.02 5.14
CA PRO A 127 -0.60 25.36 6.20
C PRO A 127 -0.24 24.16 7.08
N LYS A 128 -1.24 23.39 7.51
CA LYS A 128 -1.03 22.16 8.30
C LYS A 128 -0.31 21.10 7.50
N PHE A 129 -0.72 20.84 6.25
CA PHE A 129 -0.10 19.87 5.37
C PHE A 129 1.39 20.19 5.15
N LEU A 130 1.73 21.42 4.82
CA LEU A 130 3.12 21.86 4.62
C LEU A 130 3.97 21.75 5.91
N LYS A 131 3.37 22.00 7.06
CA LYS A 131 4.03 21.82 8.36
C LYS A 131 4.24 20.34 8.69
N ASP A 132 3.31 19.48 8.30
CA ASP A 132 3.34 18.05 8.60
C ASP A 132 4.25 17.28 7.64
N LEU A 133 4.33 17.70 6.38
CA LEU A 133 5.06 17.03 5.32
C LEU A 133 6.53 16.64 5.68
N PRO A 134 7.35 17.51 6.29
CA PRO A 134 8.72 17.18 6.66
C PRO A 134 8.87 16.57 8.06
N LYS A 135 7.77 16.26 8.76
CA LYS A 135 7.89 15.77 10.14
C LYS A 135 8.63 14.44 10.24
N GLN A 136 9.55 14.37 11.18
CA GLN A 136 10.33 13.16 11.43
C GLN A 136 9.45 11.95 11.77
N VAL A 137 8.36 12.15 12.51
CA VAL A 137 7.43 11.07 12.85
C VAL A 137 6.80 10.41 11.61
N HIS A 138 6.59 11.14 10.52
CA HIS A 138 6.10 10.60 9.25
C HIS A 138 7.18 9.80 8.53
N ILE A 139 8.41 10.31 8.56
CA ILE A 139 9.58 9.61 8.02
C ILE A 139 9.82 8.31 8.79
N ASP A 140 9.76 8.36 10.11
CA ASP A 140 9.93 7.18 10.97
C ASP A 140 8.85 6.12 10.71
N ARG A 141 7.61 6.54 10.48
CA ARG A 141 6.52 5.64 10.10
C ARG A 141 6.80 4.92 8.78
N ILE A 142 7.25 5.66 7.76
CA ILE A 142 7.62 5.09 6.46
C ILE A 142 8.81 4.15 6.61
N ASN A 143 9.82 4.52 7.39
CA ASN A 143 10.99 3.69 7.65
C ASN A 143 10.63 2.39 8.40
N GLN A 144 9.63 2.41 9.28
CA GLN A 144 9.11 1.19 9.92
C GLN A 144 8.47 0.25 8.90
N ASP A 145 7.68 0.77 7.95
CA ASP A 145 7.12 -0.03 6.87
C ASP A 145 8.25 -0.67 6.02
N VAL A 146 9.25 0.14 5.62
CA VAL A 146 10.42 -0.35 4.87
C VAL A 146 11.18 -1.44 5.64
N ALA A 147 11.48 -1.21 6.91
CA ALA A 147 12.19 -2.17 7.75
C ALA A 147 11.40 -3.50 7.88
N GLY A 148 10.09 -3.42 8.11
CA GLY A 148 9.21 -4.59 8.17
C GLY A 148 9.14 -5.34 6.84
N GLY A 149 9.16 -4.61 5.72
CA GLY A 149 9.22 -5.19 4.38
C GLY A 149 10.53 -5.95 4.15
N ILE A 150 11.66 -5.33 4.46
CA ILE A 150 12.99 -5.97 4.34
C ILE A 150 13.06 -7.25 5.19
N GLN A 151 12.61 -7.20 6.44
CA GLN A 151 12.55 -8.36 7.32
C GLN A 151 11.67 -9.47 6.72
N SER A 152 10.60 -9.13 6.03
CA SER A 152 9.69 -10.05 5.35
C SER A 152 10.18 -10.47 3.95
N GLY A 153 11.43 -10.16 3.58
CA GLY A 153 12.02 -10.54 2.30
C GLY A 153 11.55 -9.69 1.10
N VAL A 154 11.00 -8.49 1.33
CA VAL A 154 10.67 -7.55 0.25
C VAL A 154 11.96 -6.90 -0.25
N THR A 155 12.25 -7.09 -1.53
CA THR A 155 13.39 -6.51 -2.24
C THR A 155 12.99 -5.59 -3.39
N ALA A 156 11.73 -5.66 -3.80
CA ALA A 156 11.18 -4.86 -4.89
C ALA A 156 9.67 -4.67 -4.70
N THR A 157 9.12 -3.64 -5.33
CA THR A 157 7.68 -3.34 -5.36
C THR A 157 7.05 -3.71 -6.70
N PRO A 158 5.75 -4.00 -6.71
CA PRO A 158 4.91 -4.29 -5.57
C PRO A 158 5.25 -5.64 -4.93
N ALA A 159 5.04 -5.74 -3.63
CA ALA A 159 5.11 -7.01 -2.91
C ALA A 159 3.78 -7.24 -2.19
N LEU A 160 3.16 -8.40 -2.39
CA LEU A 160 1.87 -8.73 -1.82
C LEU A 160 1.98 -9.95 -0.91
N PHE A 161 1.30 -9.88 0.23
CA PHE A 161 1.10 -11.00 1.14
C PHE A 161 -0.41 -11.24 1.28
N ILE A 162 -0.81 -12.50 1.20
CA ILE A 162 -2.18 -12.98 1.40
C ILE A 162 -2.18 -13.83 2.67
N ASN A 163 -2.91 -13.42 3.70
CA ASN A 163 -2.91 -14.10 5.01
C ASN A 163 -1.48 -14.44 5.49
N ASN A 164 -0.59 -13.43 5.47
CA ASN A 164 0.83 -13.49 5.86
C ASN A 164 1.76 -14.30 4.93
N ILE A 165 1.26 -14.91 3.86
CA ILE A 165 2.09 -15.68 2.91
C ILE A 165 2.38 -14.82 1.68
N ARG A 166 3.65 -14.76 1.28
CA ARG A 166 4.06 -14.00 0.08
C ARG A 166 3.36 -14.55 -1.17
N TYR A 167 2.66 -13.68 -1.89
CA TYR A 167 2.12 -14.00 -3.20
C TYR A 167 3.22 -13.89 -4.27
N ILE A 168 3.48 -14.98 -4.98
CA ILE A 168 4.50 -15.08 -6.05
C ILE A 168 3.87 -15.38 -7.42
N GLY A 169 2.53 -15.37 -7.52
CA GLY A 169 1.79 -15.63 -8.75
C GLY A 169 1.73 -14.45 -9.70
N CYS A 170 1.03 -14.64 -10.82
CA CYS A 170 0.83 -13.59 -11.80
C CYS A 170 -0.14 -12.52 -11.29
N TRP A 171 0.19 -11.26 -11.53
CA TRP A 171 -0.66 -10.12 -11.21
C TRP A 171 -1.73 -9.92 -12.31
N ARG A 172 -2.61 -10.90 -12.46
CA ARG A 172 -3.81 -10.84 -13.30
C ARG A 172 -5.04 -11.07 -12.44
N ILE A 173 -6.17 -10.50 -12.84
CA ILE A 173 -7.39 -10.52 -12.04
C ILE A 173 -7.82 -11.95 -11.69
N THR A 174 -7.81 -12.86 -12.66
CA THR A 174 -8.25 -14.25 -12.47
C THR A 174 -7.37 -15.03 -11.50
N GLU A 175 -6.05 -14.92 -11.66
CA GLU A 175 -5.08 -15.63 -10.83
C GLU A 175 -5.00 -15.07 -9.41
N LEU A 176 -4.98 -13.74 -9.28
CA LEU A 176 -4.92 -13.12 -7.97
C LEU A 176 -6.22 -13.32 -7.18
N MET A 177 -7.37 -13.18 -7.84
CA MET A 177 -8.67 -13.45 -7.22
C MET A 177 -8.79 -14.91 -6.76
N ALA A 178 -8.36 -15.87 -7.60
CA ALA A 178 -8.37 -17.28 -7.24
C ALA A 178 -7.48 -17.56 -6.01
N ALA A 179 -6.29 -16.93 -5.93
CA ALA A 179 -5.40 -17.07 -4.79
C ALA A 179 -6.02 -16.48 -3.50
N ILE A 180 -6.69 -15.32 -3.61
CA ILE A 180 -7.38 -14.68 -2.48
C ILE A 180 -8.53 -15.57 -1.98
N VAL A 181 -9.37 -16.08 -2.88
CA VAL A 181 -10.49 -16.96 -2.51
C VAL A 181 -9.97 -18.26 -1.89
N ALA A 182 -8.91 -18.87 -2.44
CA ALA A 182 -8.31 -20.08 -1.89
C ALA A 182 -7.76 -19.85 -0.45
N ALA A 183 -7.25 -18.65 -0.15
CA ALA A 183 -6.72 -18.32 1.17
C ALA A 183 -7.81 -18.07 2.23
N SER A 184 -9.10 -18.06 1.88
CA SER A 184 -10.22 -17.88 2.81
C SER A 184 -10.66 -19.17 3.50
N HIS A 185 -10.09 -20.31 3.11
CA HIS A 185 -10.36 -21.64 3.65
C HIS A 185 -9.20 -22.13 4.49
#